data_56fe6d0b9664b923098591034423fff2
#
_entry.id   56fe6d0b9664b923098591034423fff2
#
_cell.length_a   1.000
_cell.length_b   1.000
_cell.length_c   1.000
_cell.angle_alpha   90.00
_cell.angle_beta   90.00
_cell.angle_gamma   90.00
#
_symmetry.space_group_name_H-M   'P 1'
#
loop_
_entity.id
_entity.type
_entity.pdbx_description
1 polymer ?
#
loop_
_entity_poly.entity_id
_entity_poly.type
_entity_poly.pdbx_seq_one_letter_code
_entity_poly.pdbx_strand_id
1 'polypeptide(L)'
;WNVNGICQEPGVERTTQVTSLAQVLKDNGYHTIHCGKAHFGANDTPGADPLKMGFDVNIAGHAAGSPASYYGMQNFGNKPGGKSPLAAVPGLEKYHGKDIFLSEALTIEAEKALDNARTTDKPFFLYMAHYAIHTPIQPDMRFYQKYLDKGLPPVEAAYATLIEGMDKSLGDLMDYLDKNNLTDNTVLLFMSDNGGLAAHTRAGELHRQNYPLNSGKGSAYEGGVREPMIVRWPGIVAAETKCDHYLMIEDFFPTILEIAGVEHYNTVQKRDGISFLPLLTGKGKMPSRDIYWHYPHSWGPSGPGIGATCSIRSGEWKLVYYFDSGKHELF
;
A
#
# COMPACT_ATOMS: atom_id res chain seq x y z
N TRP A 1 -10.32 -5.02 -9.31
CA TRP A 1 -9.35 -6.11 -9.46
C TRP A 1 -9.36 -6.97 -8.21
N ASN A 2 -9.61 -8.26 -8.36
CA ASN A 2 -9.48 -9.19 -7.23
C ASN A 2 -8.03 -9.69 -7.19
N VAL A 3 -7.25 -9.19 -6.25
CA VAL A 3 -5.88 -9.65 -6.02
C VAL A 3 -5.80 -10.81 -5.02
N ASN A 4 -6.93 -11.18 -4.40
CA ASN A 4 -6.97 -12.31 -3.47
C ASN A 4 -6.69 -13.62 -4.21
N GLY A 5 -5.78 -14.41 -3.66
CA GLY A 5 -5.42 -15.71 -4.22
C GLY A 5 -4.55 -15.67 -5.48
N ILE A 6 -4.13 -14.50 -5.98
CA ILE A 6 -3.29 -14.42 -7.19
C ILE A 6 -2.06 -15.30 -7.09
N CYS A 7 -1.34 -15.27 -5.98
CA CYS A 7 -0.17 -16.12 -5.78
C CYS A 7 -0.51 -17.60 -5.55
N GLN A 8 -1.77 -17.93 -5.29
CA GLN A 8 -2.26 -19.29 -5.11
C GLN A 8 -2.77 -19.92 -6.41
N GLU A 9 -2.92 -19.13 -7.46
CA GLU A 9 -3.34 -19.57 -8.80
C GLU A 9 -2.19 -19.36 -9.81
N PRO A 10 -1.11 -20.14 -9.74
CA PRO A 10 0.04 -19.97 -10.63
C PRO A 10 -0.37 -20.07 -12.10
N GLY A 11 0.27 -19.26 -12.96
CA GLY A 11 0.01 -19.27 -14.40
C GLY A 11 -1.23 -18.47 -14.83
N VAL A 12 -2.05 -17.95 -13.90
CA VAL A 12 -3.20 -17.11 -14.23
C VAL A 12 -2.79 -15.65 -14.35
N GLU A 13 -2.55 -15.18 -15.56
CA GLU A 13 -2.20 -13.78 -15.82
C GLU A 13 -3.41 -12.87 -15.75
N ARG A 14 -3.34 -11.78 -14.96
CA ARG A 14 -4.47 -10.86 -14.75
C ARG A 14 -4.11 -9.38 -14.85
N THR A 15 -2.84 -9.02 -14.82
CA THR A 15 -2.41 -7.63 -14.65
C THR A 15 -1.59 -7.06 -15.79
N THR A 16 -0.88 -7.86 -16.56
CA THR A 16 -0.05 -7.38 -17.68
C THR A 16 -0.86 -6.91 -18.89
N GLN A 17 -2.16 -7.17 -18.89
CA GLN A 17 -3.07 -6.68 -19.93
C GLN A 17 -3.58 -5.25 -19.69
N VAL A 18 -3.06 -4.57 -18.66
CA VAL A 18 -3.44 -3.19 -18.32
C VAL A 18 -2.26 -2.26 -18.44
N THR A 19 -2.55 -0.99 -18.71
CA THR A 19 -1.56 0.07 -18.66
C THR A 19 -1.38 0.50 -17.20
N SER A 20 -0.19 0.26 -16.63
CA SER A 20 0.12 0.67 -15.26
C SER A 20 0.52 2.14 -15.19
N LEU A 21 0.37 2.74 -14.00
CA LEU A 21 0.89 4.09 -13.73
C LEU A 21 2.40 4.18 -13.95
N ALA A 22 3.15 3.18 -13.48
CA ALA A 22 4.60 3.13 -13.64
C ALA A 22 5.01 3.10 -15.12
N GLN A 23 4.28 2.34 -15.97
CA GLN A 23 4.57 2.30 -17.40
C GLN A 23 4.35 3.68 -18.05
N VAL A 24 3.24 4.35 -17.74
CA VAL A 24 2.97 5.68 -18.31
C VAL A 24 4.04 6.70 -17.88
N LEU A 25 4.42 6.69 -16.60
CA LEU A 25 5.48 7.58 -16.08
C LEU A 25 6.83 7.28 -16.76
N LYS A 26 7.19 6.00 -16.89
CA LYS A 26 8.41 5.57 -17.58
C LYS A 26 8.44 6.04 -19.03
N ASP A 27 7.35 5.88 -19.77
CA ASP A 27 7.22 6.31 -21.18
C ASP A 27 7.30 7.84 -21.31
N ASN A 28 7.03 8.58 -20.21
CA ASN A 28 7.17 10.03 -20.12
C ASN A 28 8.45 10.49 -19.39
N GLY A 29 9.48 9.64 -19.38
CA GLY A 29 10.83 10.03 -18.99
C GLY A 29 11.15 9.89 -17.49
N TYR A 30 10.25 9.37 -16.66
CA TYR A 30 10.54 9.10 -15.26
C TYR A 30 11.40 7.84 -15.09
N HIS A 31 12.28 7.86 -14.10
CA HIS A 31 12.92 6.66 -13.57
C HIS A 31 12.03 6.04 -12.50
N THR A 32 11.54 4.82 -12.72
CA THR A 32 10.48 4.21 -11.92
C THR A 32 11.03 3.11 -11.02
N ILE A 33 10.81 3.25 -9.72
CA ILE A 33 11.38 2.39 -8.67
C ILE A 33 10.23 1.75 -7.88
N HIS A 34 10.19 0.43 -7.84
CA HIS A 34 9.36 -0.36 -6.94
C HIS A 34 10.21 -0.84 -5.76
N CYS A 35 9.72 -0.65 -4.53
CA CYS A 35 10.38 -1.12 -3.31
C CYS A 35 9.35 -1.73 -2.34
N GLY A 36 9.50 -3.02 -2.06
CA GLY A 36 8.67 -3.75 -1.12
C GLY A 36 7.65 -4.69 -1.75
N LYS A 37 6.44 -4.75 -1.18
CA LYS A 37 5.35 -5.64 -1.62
C LYS A 37 4.83 -5.25 -3.00
N ALA A 38 4.83 -6.18 -3.94
CA ALA A 38 4.19 -6.00 -5.24
C ALA A 38 2.78 -6.60 -5.30
N HIS A 39 2.66 -7.93 -5.29
CA HIS A 39 1.37 -8.62 -5.34
C HIS A 39 0.51 -8.25 -6.56
N PHE A 40 1.15 -7.88 -7.69
CA PHE A 40 0.45 -7.46 -8.91
C PHE A 40 -0.08 -8.62 -9.74
N GLY A 41 0.56 -9.77 -9.69
CA GLY A 41 0.20 -10.94 -10.48
C GLY A 41 0.51 -12.25 -9.79
N ALA A 42 -0.06 -13.33 -10.33
CA ALA A 42 0.16 -14.68 -9.85
C ALA A 42 1.63 -15.10 -10.01
N ASN A 43 2.07 -16.04 -9.17
CA ASN A 43 3.36 -16.68 -9.36
C ASN A 43 3.44 -17.32 -10.76
N ASP A 44 4.64 -17.37 -11.33
CA ASP A 44 4.91 -17.90 -12.68
C ASP A 44 4.21 -17.13 -13.82
N THR A 45 3.77 -15.90 -13.57
CA THR A 45 3.25 -14.98 -14.59
C THR A 45 4.11 -13.70 -14.68
N PRO A 46 4.05 -12.97 -15.80
CA PRO A 46 4.74 -11.67 -15.92
C PRO A 46 4.35 -10.67 -14.83
N GLY A 47 3.10 -10.68 -14.35
CA GLY A 47 2.63 -9.80 -13.28
C GLY A 47 3.24 -10.07 -11.90
N ALA A 48 3.95 -11.20 -11.71
CA ALA A 48 4.74 -11.45 -10.50
C ALA A 48 6.00 -10.58 -10.41
N ASP A 49 6.44 -10.00 -11.54
CA ASP A 49 7.65 -9.20 -11.63
C ASP A 49 7.32 -7.73 -11.90
N PRO A 50 7.55 -6.81 -10.94
CA PRO A 50 7.36 -5.38 -11.13
C PRO A 50 8.05 -4.78 -12.36
N LEU A 51 9.18 -5.34 -12.80
CA LEU A 51 9.86 -4.87 -14.00
C LEU A 51 9.00 -5.05 -15.27
N LYS A 52 8.08 -6.03 -15.26
CA LYS A 52 7.12 -6.25 -16.35
C LYS A 52 5.90 -5.33 -16.25
N MET A 53 5.76 -4.62 -15.13
CA MET A 53 4.68 -3.68 -14.86
C MET A 53 5.11 -2.22 -15.06
N GLY A 54 6.25 -1.97 -15.72
CA GLY A 54 6.72 -0.62 -16.06
C GLY A 54 7.69 -0.01 -15.07
N PHE A 55 8.16 -0.76 -14.07
CA PHE A 55 9.25 -0.28 -13.20
C PHE A 55 10.62 -0.56 -13.84
N ASP A 56 11.57 0.39 -13.64
CA ASP A 56 12.97 0.22 -14.02
C ASP A 56 13.75 -0.57 -12.96
N VAL A 57 13.36 -0.42 -11.70
CA VAL A 57 13.98 -1.06 -10.55
C VAL A 57 12.92 -1.82 -9.74
N ASN A 58 13.26 -3.03 -9.31
CA ASN A 58 12.46 -3.82 -8.38
C ASN A 58 13.30 -4.21 -7.16
N ILE A 59 12.89 -3.78 -5.98
CA ILE A 59 13.49 -4.13 -4.70
C ILE A 59 12.48 -4.96 -3.92
N ALA A 60 12.76 -6.23 -3.73
CA ALA A 60 11.98 -7.15 -2.90
C ALA A 60 10.52 -7.40 -3.35
N GLY A 61 10.11 -6.94 -4.54
CA GLY A 61 8.76 -7.15 -5.06
C GLY A 61 8.59 -8.49 -5.75
N HIS A 62 7.50 -9.21 -5.43
CA HIS A 62 7.12 -10.47 -6.05
C HIS A 62 5.62 -10.76 -5.90
N ALA A 63 5.17 -11.95 -6.31
CA ALA A 63 3.75 -12.33 -6.31
C ALA A 63 3.10 -12.37 -4.92
N ALA A 64 3.86 -12.60 -3.83
CA ALA A 64 3.26 -12.74 -2.50
C ALA A 64 2.88 -11.40 -1.88
N GLY A 65 1.71 -11.38 -1.22
CA GLY A 65 1.17 -10.20 -0.56
C GLY A 65 1.59 -10.05 0.91
N SER A 66 2.43 -10.96 1.43
CA SER A 66 2.95 -10.95 2.81
C SER A 66 4.38 -11.45 2.84
N PRO A 67 5.21 -11.04 3.81
CA PRO A 67 6.53 -11.64 3.99
C PRO A 67 6.40 -12.96 4.78
N ALA A 68 7.29 -13.92 4.56
CA ALA A 68 7.39 -15.08 5.41
C ALA A 68 8.04 -14.77 6.77
N SER A 69 8.88 -13.76 6.82
CA SER A 69 9.46 -13.19 8.04
C SER A 69 9.90 -11.75 7.82
N TYR A 70 9.83 -10.94 8.91
CA TYR A 70 10.36 -9.57 8.93
C TYR A 70 11.83 -9.51 9.36
N TYR A 71 12.45 -10.63 9.76
CA TYR A 71 13.80 -10.62 10.32
C TYR A 71 14.86 -11.03 9.30
N GLY A 72 15.91 -10.22 9.17
CA GLY A 72 17.12 -10.58 8.43
C GLY A 72 17.84 -11.78 9.01
N MET A 73 17.84 -11.96 10.34
CA MET A 73 18.31 -13.16 11.04
C MET A 73 17.60 -14.44 10.58
N GLN A 74 16.38 -14.34 10.07
CA GLN A 74 15.61 -15.44 9.49
C GLN A 74 15.63 -15.41 7.95
N ASN A 75 16.57 -14.67 7.36
CA ASN A 75 16.72 -14.49 5.91
C ASN A 75 15.42 -14.03 5.23
N PHE A 76 14.56 -13.28 5.93
CA PHE A 76 13.23 -12.87 5.47
C PHE A 76 12.38 -14.05 4.97
N GLY A 77 12.56 -15.23 5.57
CA GLY A 77 11.87 -16.47 5.23
C GLY A 77 12.56 -17.33 4.17
N ASN A 78 13.69 -16.88 3.60
CA ASN A 78 14.44 -17.69 2.65
C ASN A 78 15.18 -18.86 3.32
N LYS A 79 15.18 -20.01 2.67
CA LYS A 79 15.85 -21.24 3.14
C LYS A 79 17.13 -21.48 2.33
N PRO A 80 18.31 -21.27 2.91
CA PRO A 80 19.57 -21.58 2.24
C PRO A 80 19.62 -23.07 1.85
N GLY A 81 19.92 -23.35 0.59
CA GLY A 81 20.05 -24.73 0.08
C GLY A 81 18.74 -25.54 -0.01
N GLY A 82 17.59 -24.91 0.19
CA GLY A 82 16.27 -25.54 0.12
C GLY A 82 15.22 -24.72 -0.60
N LYS A 83 14.03 -25.30 -0.80
CA LYS A 83 12.89 -24.59 -1.38
C LYS A 83 12.32 -23.60 -0.36
N SER A 84 12.39 -22.32 -0.65
CA SER A 84 11.78 -21.26 0.15
C SER A 84 10.25 -21.25 -0.02
N PRO A 85 9.48 -20.82 1.01
CA PRO A 85 8.05 -20.59 0.85
C PRO A 85 7.78 -19.47 -0.15
N LEU A 86 6.61 -19.45 -0.77
CA LEU A 86 6.23 -18.42 -1.75
C LEU A 86 6.29 -16.99 -1.17
N ALA A 87 6.05 -16.85 0.13
CA ALA A 87 6.11 -15.57 0.84
C ALA A 87 7.54 -15.15 1.28
N ALA A 88 8.58 -15.94 0.96
CA ALA A 88 9.96 -15.53 1.23
C ALA A 88 10.32 -14.30 0.37
N VAL A 89 10.86 -13.27 1.02
CA VAL A 89 11.14 -11.98 0.36
C VAL A 89 12.44 -12.08 -0.44
N PRO A 90 12.41 -11.84 -1.76
CA PRO A 90 13.60 -11.94 -2.62
C PRO A 90 14.44 -10.65 -2.61
N GLY A 91 15.66 -10.71 -3.18
CA GLY A 91 16.48 -9.54 -3.51
C GLY A 91 17.11 -8.83 -2.32
N LEU A 92 17.05 -9.43 -1.12
CA LEU A 92 17.64 -8.89 0.10
C LEU A 92 18.72 -9.81 0.71
N GLU A 93 19.36 -10.66 -0.12
CA GLU A 93 20.31 -11.68 0.30
C GLU A 93 21.50 -11.13 1.09
N LYS A 94 21.92 -9.89 0.81
CA LYS A 94 23.00 -9.19 1.54
C LYS A 94 22.68 -8.90 3.02
N TYR A 95 21.42 -9.00 3.38
CA TYR A 95 20.93 -8.84 4.76
C TYR A 95 20.63 -10.16 5.45
N HIS A 96 20.78 -11.30 4.78
CA HIS A 96 20.57 -12.60 5.40
C HIS A 96 21.53 -12.82 6.56
N GLY A 97 21.01 -13.34 7.68
CA GLY A 97 21.76 -13.55 8.91
C GLY A 97 22.12 -12.27 9.67
N LYS A 98 21.66 -11.10 9.26
CA LYS A 98 21.91 -9.83 9.94
C LYS A 98 20.75 -9.45 10.86
N ASP A 99 21.09 -8.76 11.95
CA ASP A 99 20.10 -8.14 12.84
C ASP A 99 19.58 -6.85 12.20
N ILE A 100 18.61 -7.03 11.32
CA ILE A 100 17.92 -5.94 10.61
C ILE A 100 16.46 -6.32 10.40
N PHE A 101 15.57 -5.35 10.53
CA PHE A 101 14.16 -5.52 10.27
C PHE A 101 13.82 -5.19 8.81
N LEU A 102 12.79 -5.84 8.25
CA LEU A 102 12.47 -5.73 6.83
C LEU A 102 12.17 -4.28 6.39
N SER A 103 11.41 -3.52 7.20
CA SER A 103 11.13 -2.11 6.89
C SER A 103 12.41 -1.27 6.79
N GLU A 104 13.38 -1.52 7.66
CA GLU A 104 14.68 -0.83 7.63
C GLU A 104 15.51 -1.22 6.40
N ALA A 105 15.58 -2.54 6.10
CA ALA A 105 16.29 -3.01 4.92
C ALA A 105 15.72 -2.39 3.62
N LEU A 106 14.39 -2.32 3.51
CA LEU A 106 13.72 -1.69 2.36
C LEU A 106 14.03 -0.19 2.28
N THR A 107 14.04 0.53 3.40
CA THR A 107 14.36 1.95 3.43
C THR A 107 15.78 2.22 2.93
N ILE A 108 16.77 1.48 3.44
CA ILE A 108 18.16 1.58 3.00
C ILE A 108 18.30 1.31 1.50
N GLU A 109 17.56 0.33 0.97
CA GLU A 109 17.61 0.03 -0.45
C GLU A 109 16.89 1.06 -1.31
N ALA A 110 15.79 1.63 -0.81
CA ALA A 110 15.09 2.72 -1.48
C ALA A 110 15.99 3.97 -1.59
N GLU A 111 16.69 4.36 -0.51
CA GLU A 111 17.65 5.47 -0.54
C GLU A 111 18.78 5.24 -1.56
N LYS A 112 19.36 4.02 -1.62
CA LYS A 112 20.38 3.68 -2.63
C LYS A 112 19.82 3.72 -4.05
N ALA A 113 18.58 3.31 -4.25
CA ALA A 113 17.95 3.39 -5.56
C ALA A 113 17.71 4.86 -5.97
N LEU A 114 17.36 5.72 -5.01
CA LEU A 114 17.25 7.17 -5.24
C LEU A 114 18.63 7.78 -5.54
N ASP A 115 19.72 7.38 -4.85
CA ASP A 115 21.09 7.82 -5.19
C ASP A 115 21.42 7.47 -6.65
N ASN A 116 21.09 6.26 -7.08
CA ASN A 116 21.30 5.85 -8.48
C ASN A 116 20.41 6.65 -9.45
N ALA A 117 19.15 6.88 -9.12
CA ALA A 117 18.24 7.69 -9.93
C ALA A 117 18.77 9.11 -10.15
N ARG A 118 19.36 9.73 -9.13
CA ARG A 118 19.95 11.08 -9.19
C ARG A 118 21.18 11.17 -10.12
N THR A 119 21.80 10.06 -10.49
CA THR A 119 22.88 10.07 -11.49
C THR A 119 22.33 10.19 -12.91
N THR A 120 21.02 10.10 -13.07
CA THR A 120 20.32 10.31 -14.34
C THR A 120 19.70 11.71 -14.34
N ASP A 121 19.53 12.30 -15.51
CA ASP A 121 18.81 13.59 -15.65
C ASP A 121 17.28 13.41 -15.68
N LYS A 122 16.78 12.31 -15.09
CA LYS A 122 15.36 11.96 -15.08
C LYS A 122 14.72 12.25 -13.72
N PRO A 123 13.48 12.73 -13.68
CA PRO A 123 12.70 12.68 -12.46
C PRO A 123 12.47 11.22 -12.03
N PHE A 124 12.26 11.00 -10.74
CA PHE A 124 12.00 9.66 -10.23
C PHE A 124 10.53 9.50 -9.77
N PHE A 125 10.06 8.26 -9.84
CA PHE A 125 8.84 7.79 -9.20
C PHE A 125 9.20 6.61 -8.29
N LEU A 126 9.16 6.81 -6.97
CA LEU A 126 9.35 5.75 -5.99
C LEU A 126 8.00 5.27 -5.48
N TYR A 127 7.65 4.01 -5.75
CA TYR A 127 6.54 3.31 -5.14
C TYR A 127 7.04 2.48 -3.95
N MET A 128 7.00 3.10 -2.74
CA MET A 128 7.42 2.47 -1.49
C MET A 128 6.26 1.69 -0.89
N ALA A 129 6.19 0.40 -1.17
CA ALA A 129 5.12 -0.49 -0.75
C ALA A 129 5.59 -1.38 0.40
N HIS A 130 5.45 -0.94 1.65
CA HIS A 130 5.85 -1.73 2.81
C HIS A 130 5.09 -3.06 2.89
N TYR A 131 5.76 -4.12 3.36
CA TYR A 131 5.09 -5.34 3.82
C TYR A 131 4.38 -5.12 5.16
N ALA A 132 4.92 -4.22 6.02
CA ALA A 132 4.23 -3.78 7.23
C ALA A 132 2.91 -3.08 6.83
N ILE A 133 1.86 -3.32 7.53
CA ILE A 133 1.68 -3.98 8.82
C ILE A 133 1.02 -5.37 8.67
N HIS A 134 1.28 -6.07 7.58
CA HIS A 134 0.69 -7.39 7.30
C HIS A 134 1.25 -8.47 8.23
N THR A 135 0.52 -9.57 8.38
CA THR A 135 1.01 -10.78 9.07
C THR A 135 2.23 -11.37 8.34
N PRO A 136 3.13 -12.05 9.10
CA PRO A 136 3.09 -12.36 10.52
C PRO A 136 3.28 -11.12 11.40
N ILE A 137 2.56 -11.04 12.55
CA ILE A 137 2.75 -9.93 13.48
C ILE A 137 4.02 -10.21 14.31
N GLN A 138 5.16 -9.83 13.75
CA GLN A 138 6.47 -9.96 14.38
C GLN A 138 6.94 -8.59 14.89
N PRO A 139 7.37 -8.48 16.15
CA PRO A 139 7.77 -7.20 16.69
C PRO A 139 9.10 -6.71 16.09
N ASP A 140 9.16 -5.43 15.79
CA ASP A 140 10.44 -4.74 15.62
C ASP A 140 11.03 -4.50 17.02
N MET A 141 12.08 -5.23 17.34
CA MET A 141 12.66 -5.24 18.68
C MET A 141 13.25 -3.88 19.09
N ARG A 142 13.50 -2.98 18.14
CA ARG A 142 13.99 -1.61 18.42
C ARG A 142 12.95 -0.79 19.22
N PHE A 143 11.65 -1.12 19.05
CA PHE A 143 10.53 -0.37 19.64
C PHE A 143 9.69 -1.20 20.62
N TYR A 144 9.88 -2.52 20.68
CA TYR A 144 8.94 -3.43 21.32
C TYR A 144 8.76 -3.17 22.81
N GLN A 145 9.87 -2.99 23.54
CA GLN A 145 9.82 -2.76 24.99
C GLN A 145 9.02 -1.50 25.35
N LYS A 146 9.14 -0.44 24.58
CA LYS A 146 8.40 0.81 24.74
C LYS A 146 6.88 0.61 24.82
N TYR A 147 6.34 -0.31 24.00
CA TYR A 147 4.91 -0.59 23.96
C TYR A 147 4.46 -1.56 25.07
N LEU A 148 5.32 -2.51 25.45
CA LEU A 148 5.07 -3.34 26.63
C LEU A 148 5.02 -2.50 27.91
N ASP A 149 5.91 -1.56 28.07
CA ASP A 149 5.97 -0.64 29.23
C ASP A 149 4.74 0.28 29.29
N LYS A 150 4.09 0.53 28.16
CA LYS A 150 2.79 1.23 28.09
C LYS A 150 1.59 0.32 28.40
N GLY A 151 1.81 -0.95 28.70
CA GLY A 151 0.78 -1.91 29.07
C GLY A 151 0.02 -2.52 27.90
N LEU A 152 0.52 -2.41 26.66
CA LEU A 152 -0.13 -3.10 25.54
C LEU A 152 0.09 -4.62 25.65
N PRO A 153 -0.93 -5.43 25.34
CA PRO A 153 -0.73 -6.88 25.18
C PRO A 153 0.36 -7.18 24.16
N PRO A 154 1.13 -8.27 24.30
CA PRO A 154 2.29 -8.57 23.45
C PRO A 154 2.03 -8.49 21.94
N VAL A 155 0.89 -9.00 21.48
CA VAL A 155 0.52 -8.95 20.05
C VAL A 155 0.22 -7.53 19.59
N GLU A 156 -0.47 -6.72 20.41
CA GLU A 156 -0.74 -5.31 20.07
C GLU A 156 0.54 -4.47 20.14
N ALA A 157 1.43 -4.75 21.11
CA ALA A 157 2.75 -4.15 21.15
C ALA A 157 3.56 -4.47 19.88
N ALA A 158 3.54 -5.72 19.43
CA ALA A 158 4.18 -6.12 18.17
C ALA A 158 3.56 -5.40 16.95
N TYR A 159 2.24 -5.31 16.89
CA TYR A 159 1.54 -4.60 15.82
C TYR A 159 1.90 -3.10 15.80
N ALA A 160 1.95 -2.47 16.98
CA ALA A 160 2.37 -1.07 17.11
C ALA A 160 3.79 -0.83 16.61
N THR A 161 4.72 -1.79 16.83
CA THR A 161 6.09 -1.67 16.31
C THR A 161 6.18 -1.77 14.79
N LEU A 162 5.29 -2.51 14.15
CA LEU A 162 5.21 -2.55 12.67
C LEU A 162 4.81 -1.18 12.12
N ILE A 163 3.88 -0.49 12.78
CA ILE A 163 3.46 0.87 12.42
C ILE A 163 4.61 1.84 12.65
N GLU A 164 5.25 1.81 13.83
CA GLU A 164 6.36 2.71 14.15
C GLU A 164 7.57 2.50 13.23
N GLY A 165 7.86 1.25 12.85
CA GLY A 165 8.92 0.94 11.88
C GLY A 165 8.63 1.50 10.47
N MET A 166 7.37 1.53 10.07
CA MET A 166 6.93 2.15 8.82
C MET A 166 6.97 3.68 8.91
N ASP A 167 6.53 4.26 10.02
CA ASP A 167 6.60 5.70 10.29
C ASP A 167 8.06 6.19 10.29
N LYS A 168 8.95 5.43 10.96
CA LYS A 168 10.39 5.72 10.90
C LYS A 168 10.94 5.68 9.48
N SER A 169 10.56 4.69 8.69
CA SER A 169 10.95 4.59 7.28
C SER A 169 10.55 5.83 6.47
N LEU A 170 9.32 6.31 6.69
CA LEU A 170 8.85 7.54 6.06
C LEU A 170 9.68 8.76 6.51
N GLY A 171 9.99 8.85 7.80
CA GLY A 171 10.86 9.88 8.35
C GLY A 171 12.26 9.86 7.73
N ASP A 172 12.89 8.67 7.63
CA ASP A 172 14.22 8.50 7.02
C ASP A 172 14.22 8.92 5.54
N LEU A 173 13.18 8.58 4.78
CA LEU A 173 13.04 9.04 3.39
C LEU A 173 12.83 10.56 3.28
N MET A 174 12.10 11.17 4.20
CA MET A 174 11.95 12.62 4.25
C MET A 174 13.28 13.29 4.57
N ASP A 175 14.04 12.77 5.55
CA ASP A 175 15.39 13.24 5.87
C ASP A 175 16.35 13.08 4.68
N TYR A 176 16.23 11.98 3.93
CA TYR A 176 16.99 11.77 2.70
C TYR A 176 16.69 12.86 1.66
N LEU A 177 15.41 13.18 1.44
CA LEU A 177 15.00 14.24 0.52
C LEU A 177 15.55 15.61 0.95
N ASP A 178 15.48 15.92 2.24
CA ASP A 178 15.98 17.18 2.78
C ASP A 178 17.50 17.30 2.62
N LYS A 179 18.27 16.28 3.00
CA LYS A 179 19.74 16.22 2.86
C LYS A 179 20.22 16.37 1.42
N ASN A 180 19.41 15.96 0.47
CA ASN A 180 19.75 15.96 -0.94
C ASN A 180 19.13 17.12 -1.74
N ASN A 181 18.47 18.08 -1.05
CA ASN A 181 17.78 19.23 -1.66
C ASN A 181 16.71 18.84 -2.67
N LEU A 182 16.00 17.75 -2.40
CA LEU A 182 14.92 17.21 -3.26
C LEU A 182 13.53 17.59 -2.75
N THR A 183 13.41 18.04 -1.52
CA THR A 183 12.14 18.27 -0.82
C THR A 183 11.21 19.21 -1.56
N ASP A 184 11.72 20.35 -2.07
CA ASP A 184 10.88 21.36 -2.75
C ASP A 184 10.39 20.91 -4.12
N ASN A 185 11.01 19.87 -4.70
CA ASN A 185 10.64 19.31 -6.01
C ASN A 185 10.09 17.88 -5.89
N THR A 186 9.60 17.49 -4.72
CA THR A 186 9.05 16.15 -4.51
C THR A 186 7.67 16.24 -3.85
N VAL A 187 6.68 15.59 -4.45
CA VAL A 187 5.41 15.31 -3.78
C VAL A 187 5.49 13.94 -3.11
N LEU A 188 5.11 13.88 -1.84
CA LEU A 188 5.00 12.66 -1.06
C LEU A 188 3.52 12.38 -0.79
N LEU A 189 3.07 11.21 -1.20
CA LEU A 189 1.72 10.71 -0.98
C LEU A 189 1.80 9.47 -0.08
N PHE A 190 1.17 9.50 1.07
CA PHE A 190 1.05 8.36 1.97
C PHE A 190 -0.40 7.92 2.06
N MET A 191 -0.65 6.62 1.91
CA MET A 191 -1.97 6.02 2.14
C MET A 191 -1.84 4.54 2.50
N SER A 192 -2.90 3.99 3.10
CA SER A 192 -3.06 2.55 3.29
C SER A 192 -3.86 1.94 2.13
N ASP A 193 -3.65 0.65 1.87
CA ASP A 193 -4.34 -0.12 0.82
C ASP A 193 -5.73 -0.61 1.26
N ASN A 194 -5.92 -0.82 2.55
CA ASN A 194 -7.16 -1.25 3.20
C ASN A 194 -7.09 -1.05 4.71
N GLY A 195 -8.22 -1.18 5.37
CA GLY A 195 -8.32 -1.07 6.82
C GLY A 195 -7.45 -2.03 7.59
N GLY A 196 -7.07 -1.63 8.79
CA GLY A 196 -6.26 -2.43 9.70
C GLY A 196 -6.92 -3.77 10.01
N LEU A 197 -6.10 -4.81 10.23
CA LEU A 197 -6.59 -6.14 10.56
C LEU A 197 -7.38 -6.11 11.88
N ALA A 198 -8.60 -6.63 11.88
CA ALA A 198 -9.49 -6.65 13.03
C ALA A 198 -10.26 -7.97 13.22
N ALA A 199 -10.24 -8.85 12.23
CA ALA A 199 -11.00 -10.10 12.26
C ALA A 199 -10.28 -11.25 12.98
N HIS A 200 -8.96 -11.19 13.12
CA HIS A 200 -8.14 -12.25 13.74
C HIS A 200 -6.70 -11.77 13.99
N THR A 201 -5.92 -12.58 14.70
CA THR A 201 -4.47 -12.41 14.95
C THR A 201 -4.06 -11.23 15.84
N ARG A 202 -4.93 -10.26 16.10
CA ARG A 202 -4.71 -9.16 17.04
C ARG A 202 -5.34 -9.46 18.40
N ALA A 203 -4.89 -8.76 19.44
CA ALA A 203 -5.50 -8.82 20.77
C ALA A 203 -6.72 -7.89 20.87
N GLY A 204 -7.48 -8.04 21.97
CA GLY A 204 -8.66 -7.22 22.24
C GLY A 204 -9.94 -7.80 21.64
N GLU A 205 -10.99 -7.00 21.63
CA GLU A 205 -12.28 -7.38 21.08
C GLU A 205 -12.25 -7.38 19.56
N LEU A 206 -12.62 -8.51 18.94
CA LEU A 206 -12.65 -8.65 17.49
C LEU A 206 -13.51 -7.55 16.85
N HIS A 207 -13.07 -7.08 15.71
CA HIS A 207 -13.72 -6.04 14.90
C HIS A 207 -13.79 -4.64 15.54
N ARG A 208 -13.12 -4.44 16.69
CA ARG A 208 -13.08 -3.16 17.42
C ARG A 208 -11.70 -2.49 17.43
N GLN A 209 -10.67 -3.16 16.93
CA GLN A 209 -9.28 -2.67 16.99
C GLN A 209 -9.03 -1.40 16.15
N ASN A 210 -9.94 -1.05 15.22
CA ASN A 210 -9.87 0.17 14.41
C ASN A 210 -10.82 1.27 14.93
N TYR A 211 -11.30 1.16 16.18
CA TYR A 211 -12.16 2.18 16.78
C TYR A 211 -11.59 3.61 16.59
N PRO A 212 -12.41 4.65 16.25
CA PRO A 212 -13.88 4.65 16.24
C PRO A 212 -14.53 4.03 15.00
N LEU A 213 -13.76 3.61 13.99
CA LEU A 213 -14.31 2.95 12.80
C LEU A 213 -14.68 1.50 13.13
N ASN A 214 -15.79 1.03 12.57
CA ASN A 214 -16.28 -0.31 12.82
C ASN A 214 -15.62 -1.31 11.86
N SER A 215 -15.24 -2.49 12.40
CA SER A 215 -14.59 -3.60 11.67
C SER A 215 -13.18 -3.26 11.16
N GLY A 216 -12.74 -3.81 10.03
CA GLY A 216 -11.41 -3.66 9.48
C GLY A 216 -11.26 -4.33 8.13
N LYS A 217 -10.05 -4.74 7.78
CA LYS A 217 -9.71 -5.40 6.51
C LYS A 217 -10.76 -6.43 6.11
N GLY A 218 -11.22 -6.36 4.86
CA GLY A 218 -12.22 -7.27 4.27
C GLY A 218 -13.66 -6.83 4.51
N SER A 219 -13.92 -5.77 5.30
CA SER A 219 -15.24 -5.25 5.59
C SER A 219 -15.64 -4.14 4.61
N ALA A 220 -16.91 -4.10 4.26
CA ALA A 220 -17.52 -2.98 3.55
C ALA A 220 -17.77 -1.76 4.47
N TYR A 221 -17.63 -1.92 5.80
CA TYR A 221 -17.77 -0.81 6.75
C TYR A 221 -16.54 0.11 6.74
N GLU A 222 -16.67 1.27 7.36
CA GLU A 222 -15.64 2.31 7.34
C GLU A 222 -14.28 1.82 7.86
N GLY A 223 -14.24 0.91 8.84
CA GLY A 223 -12.99 0.32 9.32
C GLY A 223 -12.23 -0.50 8.27
N GLY A 224 -12.88 -0.91 7.18
CA GLY A 224 -12.27 -1.66 6.09
C GLY A 224 -11.93 -0.85 4.86
N VAL A 225 -12.59 0.30 4.65
CA VAL A 225 -12.47 1.06 3.38
C VAL A 225 -12.13 2.54 3.57
N ARG A 226 -12.14 3.07 4.80
CA ARG A 226 -11.73 4.44 5.09
C ARG A 226 -10.30 4.46 5.59
N GLU A 227 -9.40 4.88 4.71
CA GLU A 227 -7.97 4.78 4.92
C GLU A 227 -7.35 6.14 5.26
N PRO A 228 -6.29 6.16 6.10
CA PRO A 228 -5.51 7.38 6.28
C PRO A 228 -4.81 7.76 4.98
N MET A 229 -4.83 9.05 4.67
CA MET A 229 -4.09 9.64 3.56
C MET A 229 -3.43 10.94 4.01
N ILE A 230 -2.17 11.13 3.66
CA ILE A 230 -1.39 12.33 3.95
C ILE A 230 -0.65 12.75 2.67
N VAL A 231 -0.65 14.05 2.41
CA VAL A 231 0.11 14.63 1.30
C VAL A 231 1.09 15.67 1.84
N ARG A 232 2.36 15.55 1.46
CA ARG A 232 3.37 16.59 1.66
C ARG A 232 3.83 17.10 0.29
N TRP A 233 3.55 18.36 0.02
CA TRP A 233 3.96 19.03 -1.22
C TRP A 233 4.30 20.49 -0.93
N PRO A 234 5.56 20.77 -0.55
CA PRO A 234 5.99 22.10 -0.17
C PRO A 234 5.70 23.14 -1.26
N GLY A 235 5.24 24.31 -0.83
CA GLY A 235 4.88 25.40 -1.75
C GLY A 235 3.54 25.25 -2.47
N ILE A 236 2.91 24.07 -2.44
CA ILE A 236 1.63 23.79 -3.10
C ILE A 236 0.54 23.48 -2.08
N VAL A 237 0.78 22.49 -1.20
CA VAL A 237 -0.16 22.12 -0.14
C VAL A 237 0.24 22.80 1.15
N ALA A 238 -0.65 23.62 1.71
CA ALA A 238 -0.40 24.29 2.97
C ALA A 238 -0.34 23.28 4.12
N ALA A 239 0.62 23.47 5.03
CA ALA A 239 0.75 22.62 6.22
C ALA A 239 -0.52 22.67 7.09
N GLU A 240 -0.80 21.60 7.82
CA GLU A 240 -1.92 21.48 8.78
C GLU A 240 -3.32 21.62 8.16
N THR A 241 -3.44 21.60 6.83
CA THR A 241 -4.75 21.62 6.17
C THR A 241 -5.40 20.25 6.19
N LYS A 242 -6.74 20.25 6.17
CA LYS A 242 -7.56 19.02 6.10
C LYS A 242 -8.53 19.13 4.94
N CYS A 243 -8.82 17.97 4.34
CA CYS A 243 -9.80 17.86 3.27
C CYS A 243 -10.70 16.65 3.55
N ASP A 244 -12.01 16.87 3.60
CA ASP A 244 -13.01 15.84 3.89
C ASP A 244 -13.65 15.27 2.62
N HIS A 245 -13.10 15.57 1.45
CA HIS A 245 -13.59 15.04 0.18
C HIS A 245 -13.25 13.55 0.05
N TYR A 246 -14.22 12.75 -0.38
CA TYR A 246 -14.01 11.30 -0.58
C TYR A 246 -13.16 11.07 -1.83
N LEU A 247 -12.09 10.29 -1.67
CA LEU A 247 -11.20 9.85 -2.73
C LEU A 247 -11.25 8.34 -2.85
N MET A 248 -10.95 7.84 -4.05
CA MET A 248 -10.79 6.42 -4.33
C MET A 248 -9.38 6.15 -4.86
N ILE A 249 -8.91 4.92 -4.73
CA ILE A 249 -7.57 4.55 -5.19
C ILE A 249 -7.36 4.82 -6.68
N GLU A 250 -8.39 4.66 -7.51
CA GLU A 250 -8.34 4.96 -8.94
C GLU A 250 -8.10 6.44 -9.26
N ASP A 251 -8.35 7.35 -8.31
CA ASP A 251 -8.13 8.79 -8.46
C ASP A 251 -6.64 9.15 -8.47
N PHE A 252 -5.80 8.31 -7.87
CA PHE A 252 -4.36 8.53 -7.83
C PHE A 252 -3.72 8.43 -9.21
N PHE A 253 -4.21 7.55 -10.07
CA PHE A 253 -3.66 7.40 -11.42
C PHE A 253 -3.71 8.71 -12.22
N PRO A 254 -4.86 9.34 -12.48
CA PRO A 254 -4.90 10.63 -13.18
C PRO A 254 -4.23 11.75 -12.40
N THR A 255 -4.31 11.77 -11.07
CA THR A 255 -3.71 12.82 -10.25
C THR A 255 -2.19 12.82 -10.33
N ILE A 256 -1.56 11.66 -10.19
CA ILE A 256 -0.10 11.55 -10.26
C ILE A 256 0.39 11.92 -11.66
N LEU A 257 -0.30 11.51 -12.72
CA LEU A 257 0.06 11.88 -14.08
C LEU A 257 -0.09 13.38 -14.34
N GLU A 258 -1.14 14.01 -13.81
CA GLU A 258 -1.32 15.45 -13.91
C GLU A 258 -0.24 16.23 -13.12
N ILE A 259 0.13 15.76 -11.92
CA ILE A 259 1.27 16.30 -11.14
C ILE A 259 2.57 16.17 -11.94
N ALA A 260 2.77 15.04 -12.62
CA ALA A 260 3.94 14.79 -13.45
C ALA A 260 3.96 15.57 -14.78
N GLY A 261 2.93 16.33 -15.10
CA GLY A 261 2.80 17.07 -16.35
C GLY A 261 2.52 16.18 -17.57
N VAL A 262 2.00 14.96 -17.35
CA VAL A 262 1.65 14.03 -18.42
C VAL A 262 0.23 14.30 -18.89
N GLU A 263 0.08 15.08 -19.95
CA GLU A 263 -1.24 15.48 -20.47
C GLU A 263 -1.85 14.45 -21.40
N HIS A 264 -1.01 13.72 -22.17
CA HIS A 264 -1.47 12.80 -23.20
C HIS A 264 -0.94 11.39 -22.94
N TYR A 265 -1.84 10.46 -22.70
CA TYR A 265 -1.53 9.05 -22.54
C TYR A 265 -2.74 8.18 -22.91
N ASN A 266 -2.46 6.97 -23.38
CA ASN A 266 -3.48 5.98 -23.69
C ASN A 266 -3.46 4.86 -22.64
N THR A 267 -4.62 4.32 -22.34
CA THR A 267 -4.76 3.16 -21.46
C THR A 267 -5.60 2.08 -22.16
N VAL A 268 -5.20 0.83 -21.98
CA VAL A 268 -5.97 -0.31 -22.49
C VAL A 268 -7.32 -0.39 -21.77
N GLN A 269 -7.33 -0.16 -20.46
CA GLN A 269 -8.54 -0.17 -19.65
C GLN A 269 -9.25 1.18 -19.66
N LYS A 270 -10.57 1.14 -19.47
CA LYS A 270 -11.35 2.32 -19.10
C LYS A 270 -10.88 2.83 -17.73
N ARG A 271 -10.82 4.13 -17.57
CA ARG A 271 -10.44 4.81 -16.33
C ARG A 271 -11.70 5.35 -15.66
N ASP A 272 -11.86 5.07 -14.37
CA ASP A 272 -12.97 5.56 -13.56
C ASP A 272 -12.54 6.68 -12.58
N GLY A 273 -11.23 6.83 -12.35
CA GLY A 273 -10.65 7.84 -11.46
C GLY A 273 -10.76 9.26 -11.99
N ILE A 274 -10.89 10.20 -11.07
CA ILE A 274 -10.92 11.65 -11.31
C ILE A 274 -9.75 12.28 -10.55
N SER A 275 -8.98 13.14 -11.21
CA SER A 275 -7.87 13.82 -10.55
C SER A 275 -8.35 14.70 -9.40
N PHE A 276 -7.69 14.55 -8.24
CA PHE A 276 -7.89 15.42 -7.08
C PHE A 276 -6.84 16.52 -6.95
N LEU A 277 -6.05 16.77 -7.99
CA LEU A 277 -5.11 17.89 -8.02
C LEU A 277 -5.75 19.24 -7.67
N PRO A 278 -7.00 19.55 -8.11
CA PRO A 278 -7.68 20.78 -7.71
C PRO A 278 -7.83 20.95 -6.19
N LEU A 279 -8.02 19.85 -5.44
CA LEU A 279 -8.11 19.87 -3.99
C LEU A 279 -6.74 20.16 -3.34
N LEU A 280 -5.67 19.61 -3.91
CA LEU A 280 -4.30 19.83 -3.42
C LEU A 280 -3.83 21.27 -3.64
N THR A 281 -4.15 21.83 -4.79
CA THR A 281 -3.72 23.19 -5.17
C THR A 281 -4.66 24.29 -4.62
N GLY A 282 -5.83 23.93 -4.13
CA GLY A 282 -6.88 24.90 -3.77
C GLY A 282 -7.46 25.65 -4.98
N LYS A 283 -7.15 25.23 -6.21
CA LYS A 283 -7.54 25.91 -7.47
C LYS A 283 -8.64 25.15 -8.21
N GLY A 284 -9.74 24.90 -7.54
CA GLY A 284 -10.88 24.23 -8.16
C GLY A 284 -11.65 23.35 -7.20
N LYS A 285 -12.57 22.58 -7.76
CA LYS A 285 -13.41 21.63 -7.03
C LYS A 285 -13.40 20.29 -7.75
N MET A 286 -13.39 19.21 -6.99
CA MET A 286 -13.68 17.90 -7.49
C MET A 286 -15.21 17.70 -7.53
N PRO A 287 -15.78 17.12 -8.59
CA PRO A 287 -17.22 16.87 -8.63
C PRO A 287 -17.64 15.89 -7.54
N SER A 288 -18.81 16.14 -6.95
CA SER A 288 -19.45 15.15 -6.10
C SER A 288 -19.84 13.94 -6.94
N ARG A 289 -19.63 12.75 -6.43
CA ARG A 289 -19.99 11.50 -7.09
C ARG A 289 -20.41 10.44 -6.09
N ASP A 290 -21.19 9.49 -6.54
CA ASP A 290 -21.44 8.26 -5.82
C ASP A 290 -20.21 7.35 -5.92
N ILE A 291 -19.90 6.65 -4.85
CA ILE A 291 -18.77 5.74 -4.74
C ILE A 291 -19.29 4.32 -4.59
N TYR A 292 -18.75 3.40 -5.38
CA TYR A 292 -19.21 2.02 -5.44
C TYR A 292 -18.09 1.05 -5.07
N TRP A 293 -18.43 0.04 -4.26
CA TRP A 293 -17.58 -1.12 -4.03
C TRP A 293 -18.34 -2.37 -4.44
N HIS A 294 -17.69 -3.22 -5.21
CA HIS A 294 -18.24 -4.50 -5.62
C HIS A 294 -17.26 -5.61 -5.26
N TYR A 295 -17.59 -6.36 -4.24
CA TYR A 295 -16.77 -7.44 -3.71
C TYR A 295 -17.60 -8.72 -3.59
N PRO A 296 -17.85 -9.45 -4.70
CA PRO A 296 -18.72 -10.64 -4.73
C PRO A 296 -17.99 -11.89 -4.23
N HIS A 297 -17.07 -11.77 -3.30
CA HIS A 297 -16.23 -12.83 -2.78
C HIS A 297 -16.29 -12.89 -1.27
N SER A 298 -15.98 -14.09 -0.71
CA SER A 298 -15.67 -14.21 0.71
C SER A 298 -14.18 -14.07 0.93
N TRP A 299 -13.79 -13.23 1.89
CA TRP A 299 -12.38 -13.12 2.30
C TRP A 299 -11.93 -14.29 3.20
N GLY A 300 -12.87 -15.05 3.75
CA GLY A 300 -12.63 -16.17 4.66
C GLY A 300 -13.06 -15.87 6.09
N PRO A 301 -12.53 -14.85 6.82
CA PRO A 301 -13.08 -14.46 8.11
C PRO A 301 -14.52 -13.99 7.99
N SER A 302 -15.29 -14.16 9.08
CA SER A 302 -16.64 -13.58 9.22
C SER A 302 -16.61 -12.37 10.15
N GLY A 303 -17.60 -11.48 10.04
CA GLY A 303 -17.72 -10.32 10.93
C GLY A 303 -18.57 -9.21 10.35
N PRO A 304 -18.72 -8.08 11.09
CA PRO A 304 -19.51 -6.94 10.65
C PRO A 304 -19.00 -6.38 9.32
N GLY A 305 -19.88 -6.33 8.32
CA GLY A 305 -19.55 -5.85 6.98
C GLY A 305 -18.70 -6.79 6.13
N ILE A 306 -18.28 -7.96 6.64
CA ILE A 306 -17.45 -8.94 5.92
C ILE A 306 -18.36 -9.97 5.24
N GLY A 307 -18.08 -10.25 3.97
CA GLY A 307 -18.80 -11.23 3.13
C GLY A 307 -18.80 -10.79 1.68
N ALA A 308 -19.52 -11.56 0.86
CA ALA A 308 -19.77 -11.19 -0.54
C ALA A 308 -20.75 -10.01 -0.56
N THR A 309 -20.26 -8.81 -0.86
CA THR A 309 -21.03 -7.56 -0.75
C THR A 309 -20.89 -6.68 -1.98
N CYS A 310 -21.90 -5.83 -2.19
CA CYS A 310 -21.70 -4.56 -2.87
C CYS A 310 -22.16 -3.40 -1.97
N SER A 311 -21.56 -2.24 -2.13
CA SER A 311 -21.98 -1.07 -1.40
C SER A 311 -21.87 0.19 -2.23
N ILE A 312 -22.69 1.18 -1.87
CA ILE A 312 -22.68 2.51 -2.45
C ILE A 312 -22.59 3.53 -1.32
N ARG A 313 -21.79 4.58 -1.52
CA ARG A 313 -21.84 5.81 -0.76
C ARG A 313 -22.34 6.93 -1.65
N SER A 314 -23.43 7.56 -1.25
CA SER A 314 -24.05 8.72 -1.92
C SER A 314 -24.21 9.84 -0.89
N GLY A 315 -23.36 10.85 -0.97
CA GLY A 315 -23.29 11.91 0.04
C GLY A 315 -23.03 11.34 1.46
N GLU A 316 -23.93 11.63 2.38
CA GLU A 316 -23.86 11.18 3.78
C GLU A 316 -24.31 9.72 3.98
N TRP A 317 -24.99 9.14 3.01
CA TRP A 317 -25.58 7.81 3.12
C TRP A 317 -24.66 6.72 2.58
N LYS A 318 -24.66 5.58 3.27
CA LYS A 318 -23.99 4.37 2.81
C LYS A 318 -24.92 3.17 2.88
N LEU A 319 -25.14 2.50 1.75
CA LEU A 319 -25.90 1.24 1.67
C LEU A 319 -24.94 0.09 1.45
N VAL A 320 -25.08 -0.97 2.22
CA VAL A 320 -24.36 -2.24 2.04
C VAL A 320 -25.36 -3.34 1.76
N TYR A 321 -25.17 -4.08 0.68
CA TYR A 321 -25.97 -5.24 0.29
C TYR A 321 -25.13 -6.51 0.33
N TYR A 322 -25.66 -7.58 0.92
CA TYR A 322 -25.01 -8.88 1.04
C TYR A 322 -25.61 -9.87 0.06
N PHE A 323 -24.81 -10.41 -0.85
CA PHE A 323 -25.29 -11.32 -1.90
C PHE A 323 -25.80 -12.65 -1.34
N ASP A 324 -25.16 -13.20 -0.29
CA ASP A 324 -25.52 -14.52 0.24
C ASP A 324 -26.85 -14.54 0.97
N SER A 325 -27.24 -13.45 1.63
CA SER A 325 -28.42 -13.38 2.48
C SER A 325 -29.54 -12.48 1.95
N GLY A 326 -29.25 -11.64 0.95
CA GLY A 326 -30.15 -10.58 0.52
C GLY A 326 -30.32 -9.45 1.54
N LYS A 327 -29.59 -9.50 2.65
CA LYS A 327 -29.61 -8.44 3.67
C LYS A 327 -29.07 -7.14 3.10
N HIS A 328 -29.64 -6.03 3.55
CA HIS A 328 -29.12 -4.69 3.29
C HIS A 328 -29.10 -3.87 4.58
N GLU A 329 -28.13 -2.97 4.67
CA GLU A 329 -27.93 -2.08 5.80
C GLU A 329 -27.71 -0.67 5.28
N LEU A 330 -28.40 0.30 5.88
CA LEU A 330 -28.27 1.72 5.55
C LEU A 330 -27.69 2.46 6.76
N PHE A 331 -26.66 3.27 6.50
CA PHE A 331 -25.97 4.09 7.49
C PHE A 331 -26.05 5.57 7.13
#